data_d179cfdd20d9ee27510df278901748d4
#
_entry.id   d179cfdd20d9ee27510df278901748d4
#
_cell.length_a   1.000
_cell.length_b   1.000
_cell.length_c   1.000
_cell.angle_alpha   90.00
_cell.angle_beta   90.00
_cell.angle_gamma   90.00
#
_symmetry.space_group_name_H-M   'P 1'
#
loop_
_entity.id
_entity.type
_entity.pdbx_description
1 polymer ?
#
loop_
_entity_poly.entity_id
_entity_poly.type
_entity_poly.pdbx_seq_one_letter_code
_entity_poly.pdbx_strand_id
1 'polypeptide(L)'
;LLCLILAGGKSTRMGEDKALLFDSVNTLTDILTSRDHRVIVACGGEERAVLFHAESWFDPEDSTSLGEVVHAFVQQHDEEIQLFPCDMYKLDKEAIEVILTQPPGVPIDMYGQEQYTLARVPQGCILPTSKSLKHLFSELDRNHMGSLGDRLENFNSPNQIEPQNKSNR
;
A
#
# COMPACT_ATOMS: atom_id res chain seq x y z
N LEU A 1 3.47 14.67 3.99
CA LEU A 1 3.58 13.44 3.23
C LEU A 1 2.20 12.98 2.77
N LEU A 2 2.07 12.67 1.51
CA LEU A 2 0.85 12.10 0.95
C LEU A 2 0.91 10.58 1.01
N CYS A 3 -0.07 9.96 1.66
CA CYS A 3 -0.18 8.51 1.77
C CYS A 3 -1.29 8.01 0.83
N LEU A 4 -0.95 7.07 -0.03
CA LEU A 4 -1.90 6.42 -0.94
C LEU A 4 -2.12 4.97 -0.49
N ILE A 5 -3.35 4.64 -0.11
CA ILE A 5 -3.73 3.27 0.24
C ILE A 5 -4.36 2.60 -0.99
N LEU A 6 -3.80 1.47 -1.40
CA LEU A 6 -4.25 0.72 -2.56
C LEU A 6 -5.36 -0.27 -2.15
N ALA A 7 -6.60 0.10 -2.39
CA ALA A 7 -7.77 -0.65 -1.92
C ALA A 7 -8.78 -0.95 -3.05
N GLY A 8 -8.32 -0.90 -4.29
CA GLY A 8 -9.18 -1.22 -5.44
C GLY A 8 -9.36 -2.71 -5.66
N GLY A 9 -10.46 -3.09 -6.31
CA GLY A 9 -10.77 -4.46 -6.66
C GLY A 9 -11.33 -5.29 -5.51
N LYS A 10 -11.80 -6.50 -5.85
CA LYS A 10 -12.29 -7.49 -4.89
C LYS A 10 -11.36 -8.68 -4.86
N SER A 11 -11.03 -9.16 -3.65
CA SER A 11 -10.20 -10.34 -3.50
C SER A 11 -11.06 -11.60 -3.42
N THR A 12 -11.21 -12.30 -4.55
CA THR A 12 -11.94 -13.56 -4.60
C THR A 12 -11.20 -14.69 -3.89
N ARG A 13 -9.88 -14.59 -3.76
CA ARG A 13 -9.05 -15.59 -3.06
C ARG A 13 -9.36 -15.66 -1.57
N MET A 14 -9.75 -14.55 -0.98
CA MET A 14 -10.07 -14.45 0.45
C MET A 14 -11.55 -14.73 0.72
N GLY A 15 -12.40 -14.83 -0.32
CA GLY A 15 -13.84 -14.89 -0.15
C GLY A 15 -14.48 -13.60 0.35
N GLU A 16 -13.68 -12.58 0.60
CA GLU A 16 -14.06 -11.26 1.09
C GLU A 16 -13.26 -10.17 0.40
N ASP A 17 -13.72 -8.95 0.51
CA ASP A 17 -12.96 -7.78 0.06
C ASP A 17 -11.81 -7.55 1.05
N LYS A 18 -10.56 -7.70 0.61
CA LYS A 18 -9.37 -7.52 1.46
C LYS A 18 -9.31 -6.14 2.13
N ALA A 19 -9.80 -5.11 1.46
CA ALA A 19 -9.80 -3.76 1.99
C ALA A 19 -10.70 -3.61 3.22
N LEU A 20 -11.70 -4.48 3.36
CA LEU A 20 -12.64 -4.48 4.49
C LEU A 20 -12.28 -5.49 5.56
N LEU A 21 -11.40 -6.45 5.25
CA LEU A 21 -11.02 -7.49 6.19
C LEU A 21 -10.26 -6.87 7.37
N PHE A 22 -10.70 -7.19 8.60
CA PHE A 22 -10.17 -6.62 9.85
C PHE A 22 -10.26 -5.07 9.93
N ASP A 23 -11.11 -4.46 9.12
CA ASP A 23 -11.22 -2.99 9.01
C ASP A 23 -9.85 -2.33 8.75
N SER A 24 -9.00 -3.01 7.98
CA SER A 24 -7.58 -2.67 7.84
C SER A 24 -7.34 -1.29 7.22
N VAL A 25 -8.09 -0.94 6.18
CA VAL A 25 -7.91 0.34 5.49
C VAL A 25 -8.33 1.52 6.37
N ASN A 26 -9.48 1.41 7.03
CA ASN A 26 -9.95 2.49 7.91
C ASN A 26 -9.09 2.63 9.16
N THR A 27 -8.60 1.52 9.71
CA THR A 27 -7.64 1.54 10.83
C THR A 27 -6.33 2.23 10.42
N LEU A 28 -5.78 1.87 9.26
CA LEU A 28 -4.57 2.50 8.73
C LEU A 28 -4.81 3.99 8.45
N THR A 29 -5.95 4.34 7.86
CA THR A 29 -6.33 5.73 7.62
C THR A 29 -6.31 6.54 8.92
N ASP A 30 -6.91 6.03 9.98
CA ASP A 30 -6.99 6.72 11.27
C ASP A 30 -5.60 6.90 11.89
N ILE A 31 -4.73 5.89 11.79
CA ILE A 31 -3.35 5.99 12.27
C ILE A 31 -2.58 7.08 11.52
N LEU A 32 -2.64 7.08 10.19
CA LEU A 32 -1.93 8.05 9.36
C LEU A 32 -2.45 9.47 9.56
N THR A 33 -3.76 9.64 9.63
CA THR A 33 -4.39 10.94 9.85
C THR A 33 -4.03 11.51 11.22
N SER A 34 -3.95 10.66 12.26
CA SER A 34 -3.53 11.08 13.60
C SER A 34 -2.10 11.62 13.65
N ARG A 35 -1.30 11.34 12.62
CA ARG A 35 0.08 11.83 12.46
C ARG A 35 0.19 12.99 11.46
N ASP A 36 -0.92 13.65 11.18
CA ASP A 36 -1.02 14.81 10.28
C ASP A 36 -0.61 14.52 8.83
N HIS A 37 -0.70 13.26 8.39
CA HIS A 37 -0.53 12.91 6.99
C HIS A 37 -1.85 13.00 6.22
N ARG A 38 -1.78 13.47 4.98
CA ARG A 38 -2.91 13.41 4.06
C ARG A 38 -3.05 11.98 3.55
N VAL A 39 -4.26 11.43 3.60
CA VAL A 39 -4.53 10.06 3.18
C VAL A 39 -5.54 10.06 2.05
N ILE A 40 -5.20 9.39 0.96
CA ILE A 40 -6.11 9.14 -0.17
C ILE A 40 -6.20 7.62 -0.36
N VAL A 41 -7.42 7.11 -0.55
CA VAL A 41 -7.65 5.70 -0.84
C VAL A 41 -7.98 5.55 -2.32
N ALA A 42 -7.15 4.81 -3.05
CA ALA A 42 -7.45 4.36 -4.40
C ALA A 42 -8.42 3.19 -4.29
N CYS A 43 -9.71 3.47 -4.37
CA CYS A 43 -10.76 2.50 -4.06
C CYS A 43 -11.32 1.77 -5.29
N GLY A 44 -10.80 2.04 -6.48
CA GLY A 44 -11.26 1.46 -7.73
C GLY A 44 -12.35 2.29 -8.37
N GLY A 45 -13.58 2.12 -7.93
CA GLY A 45 -14.74 2.82 -8.48
C GLY A 45 -15.50 3.63 -7.44
N GLU A 46 -16.36 4.51 -7.92
CA GLU A 46 -17.16 5.43 -7.09
C GLU A 46 -18.03 4.69 -6.05
N GLU A 47 -18.54 3.52 -6.40
CA GLU A 47 -19.41 2.73 -5.52
C GLU A 47 -18.71 2.24 -4.25
N ARG A 48 -17.37 2.21 -4.25
CA ARG A 48 -16.59 1.79 -3.09
C ARG A 48 -16.20 2.94 -2.17
N ALA A 49 -16.37 4.18 -2.61
CA ALA A 49 -15.94 5.36 -1.85
C ALA A 49 -16.59 5.44 -0.46
N VAL A 50 -17.85 5.00 -0.34
CA VAL A 50 -18.60 5.04 0.92
C VAL A 50 -18.06 4.09 2.00
N LEU A 51 -17.20 3.13 1.61
CA LEU A 51 -16.64 2.13 2.52
C LEU A 51 -15.47 2.67 3.37
N PHE A 52 -14.89 3.79 2.95
CA PHE A 52 -13.63 4.28 3.52
C PHE A 52 -13.79 5.68 4.13
N HIS A 53 -13.06 5.92 5.22
CA HIS A 53 -13.07 7.22 5.93
C HIS A 53 -12.24 8.29 5.21
N ALA A 54 -11.27 7.87 4.39
CA ALA A 54 -10.36 8.80 3.72
C ALA A 54 -10.96 9.39 2.45
N GLU A 55 -10.29 10.43 1.93
CA GLU A 55 -10.52 10.94 0.58
C GLU A 55 -10.35 9.82 -0.44
N SER A 56 -11.27 9.71 -1.39
CA SER A 56 -11.25 8.66 -2.41
C SER A 56 -10.65 9.16 -3.72
N TRP A 57 -9.95 8.25 -4.42
CA TRP A 57 -9.47 8.47 -5.77
C TRP A 57 -9.87 7.28 -6.63
N PHE A 58 -10.39 7.53 -7.82
CA PHE A 58 -10.94 6.49 -8.69
C PHE A 58 -9.94 6.14 -9.79
N ASP A 59 -9.89 4.85 -10.14
CA ASP A 59 -9.04 4.38 -11.21
C ASP A 59 -9.42 5.08 -12.53
N PRO A 60 -8.43 5.47 -13.37
CA PRO A 60 -8.72 5.93 -14.72
C PRO A 60 -9.52 4.87 -15.49
N GLU A 61 -10.50 5.30 -16.30
CA GLU A 61 -11.41 4.40 -17.01
C GLU A 61 -10.70 3.39 -17.91
N ASP A 62 -9.57 3.77 -18.48
CA ASP A 62 -8.80 2.94 -19.41
C ASP A 62 -7.68 2.15 -18.72
N SER A 63 -7.54 2.26 -17.40
CA SER A 63 -6.51 1.50 -16.68
C SER A 63 -6.87 0.03 -16.56
N THR A 64 -5.90 -0.84 -16.79
CA THR A 64 -6.08 -2.30 -16.76
C THR A 64 -5.18 -2.97 -15.73
N SER A 65 -4.32 -2.22 -15.04
CA SER A 65 -3.34 -2.77 -14.11
C SER A 65 -3.04 -1.80 -12.97
N LEU A 66 -2.51 -2.35 -11.87
CA LEU A 66 -2.08 -1.55 -10.73
C LEU A 66 -0.96 -0.57 -11.10
N GLY A 67 -0.03 -0.96 -11.97
CA GLY A 67 1.03 -0.07 -12.44
C GLY A 67 0.48 1.17 -13.14
N GLU A 68 -0.53 1.01 -13.97
CA GLU A 68 -1.19 2.14 -14.66
C GLU A 68 -1.91 3.05 -13.68
N VAL A 69 -2.58 2.48 -12.69
CA VAL A 69 -3.29 3.23 -11.64
C VAL A 69 -2.31 4.08 -10.83
N VAL A 70 -1.23 3.48 -10.34
CA VAL A 70 -0.21 4.18 -9.55
C VAL A 70 0.51 5.24 -10.38
N HIS A 71 0.85 4.94 -11.64
CA HIS A 71 1.47 5.90 -12.54
C HIS A 71 0.60 7.15 -12.71
N ALA A 72 -0.69 6.96 -12.97
CA ALA A 72 -1.64 8.07 -13.13
C ALA A 72 -1.75 8.91 -11.85
N PHE A 73 -1.80 8.26 -10.69
CA PHE A 73 -1.85 8.96 -9.40
C PHE A 73 -0.61 9.81 -9.17
N VAL A 74 0.57 9.26 -9.41
CA VAL A 74 1.85 9.97 -9.22
C VAL A 74 1.94 11.17 -10.15
N GLN A 75 1.49 11.04 -11.40
CA GLN A 75 1.49 12.16 -12.35
C GLN A 75 0.56 13.30 -11.94
N GLN A 76 -0.53 13.00 -11.25
CA GLN A 76 -1.52 14.00 -10.83
C GLN A 76 -1.16 14.72 -9.53
N HIS A 77 -0.17 14.22 -8.79
CA HIS A 77 0.20 14.73 -7.47
C HIS A 77 1.68 15.07 -7.40
N ASP A 78 2.01 16.34 -7.36
CA ASP A 78 3.39 16.82 -7.22
C ASP A 78 3.81 16.87 -5.75
N GLU A 79 3.83 15.70 -5.12
CA GLU A 79 4.19 15.50 -3.71
C GLU A 79 5.00 14.21 -3.57
N GLU A 80 5.72 14.09 -2.45
CA GLU A 80 6.30 12.80 -2.06
C GLU A 80 5.17 11.87 -1.61
N ILE A 81 5.13 10.66 -2.15
CA ILE A 81 4.02 9.71 -1.96
C ILE A 81 4.51 8.44 -1.30
N GLN A 82 3.88 8.07 -0.19
CA GLN A 82 4.07 6.77 0.45
C GLN A 82 2.89 5.86 0.11
N LEU A 83 3.18 4.72 -0.53
CA LEU A 83 2.17 3.70 -0.82
C LEU A 83 1.94 2.78 0.38
N PHE A 84 0.71 2.34 0.55
CA PHE A 84 0.33 1.28 1.47
C PHE A 84 -0.63 0.31 0.78
N PRO A 85 -0.45 -1.00 0.92
CA PRO A 85 -1.43 -1.98 0.47
C PRO A 85 -2.53 -2.19 1.51
N CYS A 86 -3.61 -2.84 1.13
CA CYS A 86 -4.70 -3.16 2.04
C CYS A 86 -4.58 -4.53 2.71
N ASP A 87 -3.59 -5.34 2.36
CA ASP A 87 -3.49 -6.76 2.72
C ASP A 87 -2.28 -7.14 3.60
N MET A 88 -1.57 -6.16 4.14
CA MET A 88 -0.47 -6.38 5.07
C MET A 88 -0.96 -6.27 6.52
N TYR A 89 -1.63 -7.31 6.99
CA TYR A 89 -2.31 -7.31 8.30
C TYR A 89 -1.38 -7.38 9.49
N LYS A 90 -0.10 -7.68 9.27
CA LYS A 90 0.95 -7.64 10.31
C LYS A 90 1.51 -6.25 10.56
N LEU A 91 1.18 -5.26 9.73
CA LEU A 91 1.66 -3.90 9.94
C LEU A 91 1.06 -3.34 11.23
N ASP A 92 1.90 -3.17 12.23
CA ASP A 92 1.56 -2.50 13.48
C ASP A 92 2.03 -1.05 13.47
N LYS A 93 1.74 -0.32 14.55
CA LYS A 93 2.12 1.08 14.67
C LYS A 93 3.63 1.31 14.54
N GLU A 94 4.44 0.41 15.10
CA GLU A 94 5.90 0.50 15.02
C GLU A 94 6.39 0.35 13.58
N ALA A 95 5.88 -0.66 12.85
CA ALA A 95 6.24 -0.88 11.47
C ALA A 95 5.80 0.29 10.58
N ILE A 96 4.61 0.83 10.80
CA ILE A 96 4.11 2.00 10.08
C ILE A 96 5.01 3.22 10.32
N GLU A 97 5.46 3.46 11.55
CA GLU A 97 6.39 4.55 11.87
C GLU A 97 7.69 4.43 11.09
N VAL A 98 8.26 3.23 11.03
CA VAL A 98 9.50 3.00 10.29
C VAL A 98 9.30 3.21 8.79
N ILE A 99 8.18 2.76 8.23
CA ILE A 99 7.84 2.97 6.82
C ILE A 99 7.70 4.48 6.52
N LEU A 100 7.06 5.23 7.40
CA LEU A 100 6.87 6.67 7.24
C LEU A 100 8.19 7.46 7.31
N THR A 101 9.23 6.89 7.92
CA THR A 101 10.55 7.52 8.04
C THR A 101 11.59 6.95 7.08
N GLN A 102 11.22 5.98 6.24
CA GLN A 102 12.14 5.45 5.24
C GLN A 102 12.52 6.50 4.19
N PRO A 103 13.73 6.42 3.60
CA PRO A 103 14.06 7.26 2.45
C PRO A 103 13.23 6.82 1.23
N PRO A 104 13.14 7.66 0.18
CA PRO A 104 12.49 7.22 -1.06
C PRO A 104 13.08 5.90 -1.59
N GLY A 105 12.21 5.01 -2.05
CA GLY A 105 12.65 3.71 -2.55
C GLY A 105 11.62 2.60 -2.29
N VAL A 106 12.06 1.38 -2.57
CA VAL A 106 11.27 0.17 -2.38
C VAL A 106 11.82 -0.62 -1.19
N PRO A 107 11.01 -0.90 -0.15
CA PRO A 107 11.50 -1.68 0.99
C PRO A 107 11.69 -3.15 0.61
N ILE A 108 12.67 -3.77 1.25
CA ILE A 108 12.98 -5.19 1.11
C ILE A 108 12.68 -5.89 2.43
N ASP A 109 11.91 -6.98 2.37
CA ASP A 109 11.56 -7.76 3.54
C ASP A 109 12.71 -8.66 4.02
N MET A 110 12.49 -9.39 5.11
CA MET A 110 13.51 -10.25 5.71
C MET A 110 13.96 -11.41 4.81
N TYR A 111 13.17 -11.75 3.79
CA TYR A 111 13.49 -12.80 2.81
C TYR A 111 14.17 -12.25 1.55
N GLY A 112 14.48 -10.96 1.51
CA GLY A 112 15.08 -10.31 0.36
C GLY A 112 14.09 -9.96 -0.75
N GLN A 113 12.79 -10.02 -0.48
CA GLN A 113 11.77 -9.70 -1.47
C GLN A 113 11.41 -8.22 -1.45
N GLU A 114 11.29 -7.65 -2.62
CA GLU A 114 10.93 -6.25 -2.83
C GLU A 114 9.42 -6.07 -2.64
N GLN A 115 9.05 -5.13 -1.76
CA GLN A 115 7.65 -4.82 -1.43
C GLN A 115 7.21 -3.55 -2.15
N TYR A 116 6.83 -3.70 -3.41
CA TYR A 116 6.51 -2.57 -4.30
C TYR A 116 5.31 -1.74 -3.81
N THR A 117 4.34 -2.36 -3.15
CA THR A 117 3.16 -1.67 -2.62
C THR A 117 3.43 -0.84 -1.38
N LEU A 118 4.66 -0.89 -0.85
CA LEU A 118 5.16 -0.04 0.23
C LEU A 118 6.20 0.97 -0.24
N ALA A 119 6.34 1.16 -1.55
CA ALA A 119 7.29 2.09 -2.11
C ALA A 119 7.03 3.53 -1.67
N ARG A 120 8.11 4.28 -1.51
CA ARG A 120 8.08 5.72 -1.32
C ARG A 120 8.60 6.40 -2.57
N VAL A 121 7.74 7.17 -3.23
CA VAL A 121 8.04 7.83 -4.49
C VAL A 121 8.42 9.29 -4.20
N PRO A 122 9.62 9.74 -4.59
CA PRO A 122 10.03 11.13 -4.34
C PRO A 122 9.21 12.11 -5.16
N GLN A 123 9.06 13.32 -4.64
CA GLN A 123 8.40 14.42 -5.35
C GLN A 123 9.12 14.69 -6.69
N GLY A 124 8.35 14.92 -7.72
CA GLY A 124 8.90 15.23 -9.05
C GLY A 124 9.54 14.05 -9.77
N CYS A 125 9.36 12.82 -9.25
CA CYS A 125 9.87 11.62 -9.89
C CYS A 125 9.15 11.34 -11.20
N ILE A 126 9.93 11.11 -12.27
CA ILE A 126 9.39 10.71 -13.57
C ILE A 126 9.46 9.20 -13.66
N LEU A 127 8.30 8.56 -13.61
CA LEU A 127 8.18 7.11 -13.70
C LEU A 127 7.93 6.68 -15.15
N PRO A 128 8.49 5.54 -15.58
CA PRO A 128 8.14 4.98 -16.89
C PRO A 128 6.69 4.52 -16.90
N THR A 129 6.06 4.47 -18.07
CA THR A 129 4.75 3.86 -18.22
C THR A 129 4.89 2.34 -18.13
N SER A 130 4.19 1.71 -17.20
CA SER A 130 4.26 0.26 -17.02
C SER A 130 2.99 -0.30 -16.39
N LYS A 131 2.68 -1.55 -16.72
CA LYS A 131 1.58 -2.30 -16.10
C LYS A 131 1.98 -2.92 -14.76
N SER A 132 3.29 -3.13 -14.52
CA SER A 132 3.78 -3.74 -13.29
C SER A 132 4.48 -2.71 -12.41
N LEU A 133 4.28 -2.82 -11.09
CA LEU A 133 4.99 -1.99 -10.13
C LEU A 133 6.50 -2.26 -10.16
N LYS A 134 6.91 -3.47 -10.44
CA LYS A 134 8.33 -3.84 -10.56
C LYS A 134 9.05 -2.98 -11.59
N HIS A 135 8.48 -2.83 -12.77
CA HIS A 135 9.06 -2.00 -13.83
C HIS A 135 8.87 -0.51 -13.54
N LEU A 136 7.71 -0.14 -12.99
CA LEU A 136 7.41 1.25 -12.63
C LEU A 136 8.46 1.82 -11.67
N PHE A 137 8.91 1.02 -10.69
CA PHE A 137 9.87 1.41 -9.66
C PHE A 137 11.29 0.89 -9.89
N SER A 138 11.63 0.49 -11.11
CA SER A 138 12.94 -0.08 -11.43
C SER A 138 14.12 0.86 -11.13
N GLU A 139 13.90 2.18 -11.23
CA GLU A 139 14.93 3.20 -11.00
C GLU A 139 14.98 3.70 -9.54
N LEU A 140 14.06 3.26 -8.69
CA LEU A 140 14.07 3.64 -7.27
C LEU A 140 15.10 2.81 -6.49
N ASP A 141 15.67 3.41 -5.45
CA ASP A 141 16.56 2.72 -4.51
C ASP A 141 15.85 1.58 -3.80
N ARG A 142 16.64 0.67 -3.21
CA ARG A 142 16.15 -0.44 -2.38
C ARG A 142 16.53 -0.23 -0.93
N ASN A 143 15.52 -0.30 -0.04
CA ASN A 143 15.68 -0.05 1.39
C ASN A 143 15.51 -1.35 2.17
N HIS A 144 16.56 -1.80 2.86
CA HIS A 144 16.50 -2.99 3.73
C HIS A 144 15.86 -2.64 5.06
N MET A 145 14.79 -3.36 5.44
CA MET A 145 13.98 -3.08 6.62
C MET A 145 14.44 -3.83 7.88
N GLY A 146 15.45 -4.68 7.78
CA GLY A 146 15.99 -5.40 8.93
C GLY A 146 14.98 -6.29 9.63
N SER A 147 14.90 -6.21 10.95
CA SER A 147 14.02 -7.04 11.79
C SER A 147 12.53 -6.77 11.58
N LEU A 148 12.15 -5.69 10.94
CA LEU A 148 10.75 -5.37 10.65
C LEU A 148 10.25 -6.02 9.36
N GLY A 149 11.15 -6.66 8.59
CA GLY A 149 10.81 -7.24 7.31
C GLY A 149 9.74 -8.33 7.34
N ASP A 150 9.57 -9.03 8.47
CA ASP A 150 8.52 -10.03 8.63
C ASP A 150 7.11 -9.43 8.61
N ARG A 151 6.97 -8.17 9.00
CA ARG A 151 5.68 -7.46 9.04
C ARG A 151 5.23 -6.96 7.67
N LEU A 152 6.10 -7.06 6.66
CA LEU A 152 5.83 -6.63 5.29
C LEU A 152 5.20 -7.74 4.44
N GLU A 153 4.94 -8.90 5.02
CA GLU A 153 4.39 -10.05 4.30
C GLU A 153 2.94 -9.82 3.88
N ASN A 154 2.64 -10.11 2.61
CA ASN A 154 1.29 -10.07 2.07
C ASN A 154 0.54 -11.38 2.34
N PHE A 155 -0.76 -11.27 2.57
CA PHE A 155 -1.64 -12.43 2.73
C PHE A 155 -2.55 -12.58 1.50
N ASN A 156 -2.51 -13.78 0.90
CA ASN A 156 -3.30 -14.09 -0.30
C ASN A 156 -4.47 -15.04 -0.02
N SER A 157 -4.53 -15.61 1.19
CA SER A 157 -5.63 -16.49 1.62
C SER A 157 -5.85 -16.39 3.13
N PRO A 158 -7.05 -16.73 3.66
CA PRO A 158 -7.33 -16.72 5.08
C PRO A 158 -6.39 -17.61 5.89
N ASN A 159 -5.95 -18.74 5.32
CA ASN A 159 -5.07 -19.70 5.98
C ASN A 159 -3.70 -19.14 6.33
N GLN A 160 -3.27 -18.09 5.66
CA GLN A 160 -1.99 -17.41 5.94
C GLN A 160 -2.07 -16.52 7.17
N ILE A 161 -3.26 -16.13 7.58
CA ILE A 161 -3.49 -15.22 8.71
C ILE A 161 -3.58 -15.99 10.04
N GLU A 162 -4.30 -17.11 10.07
CA GLU A 162 -4.57 -17.91 11.29
C GLU A 162 -3.30 -18.37 12.03
N PRO A 163 -2.28 -18.94 11.36
CA PRO A 163 -1.10 -19.43 12.06
C PRO A 163 -0.34 -18.35 12.83
N GLN A 164 -0.48 -17.11 12.43
CA GLN A 164 0.23 -15.99 13.05
C GLN A 164 -0.42 -15.54 14.35
N ASN A 165 -1.74 -15.66 14.43
CA ASN A 165 -2.48 -15.36 15.66
C ASN A 165 -2.16 -16.34 16.79
N LYS A 166 -1.70 -17.55 16.44
CA LYS A 166 -1.32 -18.58 17.43
C LYS A 166 0.08 -18.38 17.99
N SER A 167 0.98 -17.72 17.24
CA SER A 167 2.35 -17.51 17.69
C SER A 167 2.52 -16.32 18.64
N ASN A 168 1.50 -15.47 18.75
CA ASN A 168 1.50 -14.29 19.61
C ASN A 168 0.79 -14.52 20.97
N ARG A 169 0.59 -15.76 21.33
CA ARG A 169 -0.04 -16.12 22.61
C ARG A 169 0.98 -16.62 23.63
#